data_4336110eab958c1d10f43526ad275429
#
_entry.id   4336110eab958c1d10f43526ad275429
#
_cell.length_a   1.000
_cell.length_b   1.000
_cell.length_c   1.000
_cell.angle_alpha   90.00
_cell.angle_beta   90.00
_cell.angle_gamma   90.00
#
_symmetry.space_group_name_H-M   'P 1'
#
loop_
_entity.id
_entity.type
_entity.pdbx_description
1 polymer ?
#
loop_
_entity_poly.entity_id
_entity_poly.type
_entity_poly.pdbx_seq_one_letter_code
_entity_poly.pdbx_strand_id
1 'polypeptide(L)'
;KLRREWVKDKKPEEALKACQIFCENADLTGAGVIIPGVNDGDVLRQTCNTLEEWGAKGFILMRFANTFNEGLILGNEPILKGIESQPVEEFGQLVEEINKEYNFRVTGTPLCDPETGGPFAIAKDENEIFLQFIKKVTGEATIITSKIAAPFISKIFDKIDADNVNVIGVPKEIACLITKEDLEQIDLSEVKQAVIIPGRAFVHQLDAERILSADGVERIVGRGPDTLTIDGELSFDKTDENVIEEELTQFNDLVDAINFFGMRI
;
A
#
# COMPACT_ATOMS: atom_id res chain seq x y z
N LYS A 1 -29.71 0.67 6.50
CA LYS A 1 -29.68 2.01 7.16
C LYS A 1 -28.40 2.76 6.80
N LEU A 2 -27.20 2.20 7.07
CA LEU A 2 -25.91 2.85 6.84
C LEU A 2 -25.71 3.30 5.39
N ARG A 3 -26.02 2.48 4.37
CA ARG A 3 -25.88 2.88 2.97
C ARG A 3 -26.70 4.12 2.62
N ARG A 4 -27.92 4.28 3.16
CA ARG A 4 -28.71 5.49 2.96
C ARG A 4 -28.11 6.71 3.66
N GLU A 5 -27.60 6.51 4.84
CA GLU A 5 -27.11 7.59 5.70
C GLU A 5 -25.74 8.10 5.25
N TRP A 6 -24.80 7.18 5.00
CA TRP A 6 -23.40 7.50 4.72
C TRP A 6 -23.07 7.58 3.23
N VAL A 7 -23.50 6.59 2.45
CA VAL A 7 -23.24 6.53 1.00
C VAL A 7 -24.29 7.31 0.19
N LYS A 8 -25.36 7.78 0.84
CA LYS A 8 -26.50 8.46 0.19
C LYS A 8 -27.19 7.61 -0.88
N ASP A 9 -27.08 6.28 -0.75
CA ASP A 9 -27.73 5.33 -1.63
C ASP A 9 -29.26 5.45 -1.50
N LYS A 10 -29.94 5.74 -2.60
CA LYS A 10 -31.40 5.91 -2.63
C LYS A 10 -32.14 4.58 -2.61
N LYS A 11 -31.48 3.50 -3.03
CA LYS A 11 -32.08 2.19 -3.24
C LYS A 11 -31.19 1.05 -2.70
N PRO A 12 -30.79 1.09 -1.43
CA PRO A 12 -29.85 0.11 -0.87
C PRO A 12 -30.38 -1.33 -0.93
N GLU A 13 -31.69 -1.52 -0.92
CA GLU A 13 -32.34 -2.83 -0.99
C GLU A 13 -32.16 -3.46 -2.39
N GLU A 14 -32.20 -2.64 -3.45
CA GLU A 14 -31.94 -3.12 -4.83
C GLU A 14 -30.46 -3.51 -4.99
N ALA A 15 -29.54 -2.72 -4.42
CA ALA A 15 -28.11 -3.04 -4.44
C ALA A 15 -27.80 -4.35 -3.70
N LEU A 16 -28.37 -4.54 -2.51
CA LEU A 16 -28.19 -5.79 -1.75
C LEU A 16 -28.78 -7.00 -2.48
N LYS A 17 -29.95 -6.85 -3.09
CA LYS A 17 -30.56 -7.93 -3.91
C LYS A 17 -29.69 -8.25 -5.13
N ALA A 18 -29.09 -7.25 -5.77
CA ALA A 18 -28.16 -7.49 -6.87
C ALA A 18 -26.93 -8.27 -6.40
N CYS A 19 -26.33 -7.90 -5.26
CA CYS A 19 -25.22 -8.65 -4.66
C CYS A 19 -25.59 -10.12 -4.42
N GLN A 20 -26.75 -10.38 -3.83
CA GLN A 20 -27.23 -11.74 -3.60
C GLN A 20 -27.35 -12.53 -4.92
N ILE A 21 -27.94 -11.93 -5.94
CA ILE A 21 -28.09 -12.58 -7.27
C ILE A 21 -26.71 -12.87 -7.89
N PHE A 22 -25.74 -11.97 -7.71
CA PHE A 22 -24.37 -12.21 -8.18
C PHE A 22 -23.73 -13.40 -7.45
N CYS A 23 -23.84 -13.48 -6.13
CA CYS A 23 -23.33 -14.63 -5.36
C CYS A 23 -23.92 -15.97 -5.82
N GLU A 24 -25.20 -15.99 -6.24
CA GLU A 24 -25.88 -17.18 -6.73
C GLU A 24 -25.42 -17.62 -8.14
N ASN A 25 -24.84 -16.72 -8.94
CA ASN A 25 -24.59 -16.95 -10.37
C ASN A 25 -23.13 -16.69 -10.80
N ALA A 26 -22.30 -16.09 -9.97
CA ALA A 26 -20.92 -15.75 -10.25
C ALA A 26 -20.10 -15.66 -8.95
N ASP A 27 -18.79 -15.62 -9.08
CA ASP A 27 -17.90 -15.36 -7.96
C ASP A 27 -18.01 -13.87 -7.59
N LEU A 28 -18.43 -13.59 -6.35
CA LEU A 28 -18.51 -12.24 -5.81
C LEU A 28 -17.44 -12.02 -4.74
N THR A 29 -16.64 -10.97 -4.94
CA THR A 29 -15.80 -10.38 -3.89
C THR A 29 -16.41 -9.05 -3.48
N GLY A 30 -16.75 -8.93 -2.19
CA GLY A 30 -17.20 -7.68 -1.61
C GLY A 30 -16.02 -6.73 -1.33
N ALA A 31 -16.27 -5.42 -1.29
CA ALA A 31 -15.31 -4.45 -0.78
C ALA A 31 -16.03 -3.42 0.09
N GLY A 32 -15.40 -3.03 1.19
CA GLY A 32 -16.00 -2.07 2.10
C GLY A 32 -14.98 -1.24 2.88
N VAL A 33 -15.18 0.08 2.91
CA VAL A 33 -14.39 0.97 3.78
C VAL A 33 -14.85 0.79 5.22
N ILE A 34 -13.92 0.47 6.11
CA ILE A 34 -14.19 0.27 7.53
C ILE A 34 -13.97 1.59 8.28
N ILE A 35 -15.07 2.18 8.71
CA ILE A 35 -15.09 3.47 9.39
C ILE A 35 -15.26 3.21 10.89
N PRO A 36 -14.27 3.57 11.74
CA PRO A 36 -14.32 3.35 13.19
C PRO A 36 -15.57 3.92 13.83
N GLY A 37 -16.23 3.10 14.66
CA GLY A 37 -17.48 3.46 15.36
C GLY A 37 -18.72 3.53 14.47
N VAL A 38 -18.65 3.19 13.20
CA VAL A 38 -19.78 3.25 12.25
C VAL A 38 -20.14 1.87 11.71
N ASN A 39 -19.20 1.19 11.08
CA ASN A 39 -19.43 -0.11 10.44
C ASN A 39 -18.35 -1.16 10.76
N ASP A 40 -17.59 -0.92 11.78
CA ASP A 40 -16.72 -1.88 12.46
C ASP A 40 -17.49 -2.77 13.46
N GLY A 41 -16.83 -3.58 14.20
CA GLY A 41 -17.40 -4.44 15.25
C GLY A 41 -18.57 -5.30 14.75
N ASP A 42 -19.70 -5.22 15.43
CA ASP A 42 -20.91 -6.03 15.16
C ASP A 42 -21.48 -5.80 13.75
N VAL A 43 -21.38 -4.58 13.22
CA VAL A 43 -21.87 -4.26 11.87
C VAL A 43 -21.02 -4.95 10.80
N LEU A 44 -19.70 -4.97 10.99
CA LEU A 44 -18.78 -5.72 10.11
C LEU A 44 -19.12 -7.20 10.12
N ARG A 45 -19.27 -7.81 11.32
CA ARG A 45 -19.60 -9.23 11.45
C ARG A 45 -20.98 -9.58 10.86
N GLN A 46 -21.99 -8.72 11.02
CA GLN A 46 -23.27 -8.89 10.31
C GLN A 46 -23.10 -8.85 8.79
N THR A 47 -22.22 -8.01 8.28
CA THR A 47 -21.93 -7.95 6.84
C THR A 47 -21.24 -9.24 6.38
N CYS A 48 -20.25 -9.71 7.13
CA CYS A 48 -19.55 -10.97 6.85
C CYS A 48 -20.49 -12.18 6.90
N ASN A 49 -21.36 -12.27 7.92
CA ASN A 49 -22.38 -13.34 8.01
C ASN A 49 -23.28 -13.34 6.75
N THR A 50 -23.72 -12.18 6.32
CA THR A 50 -24.56 -12.05 5.13
C THR A 50 -23.83 -12.47 3.85
N LEU A 51 -22.56 -12.08 3.70
CA LEU A 51 -21.73 -12.47 2.57
C LEU A 51 -21.46 -13.99 2.55
N GLU A 52 -21.21 -14.59 3.71
CA GLU A 52 -21.02 -16.03 3.85
C GLU A 52 -22.29 -16.81 3.51
N GLU A 53 -23.46 -16.38 4.03
CA GLU A 53 -24.77 -16.97 3.72
C GLU A 53 -25.09 -16.91 2.22
N TRP A 54 -24.64 -15.87 1.52
CA TRP A 54 -24.82 -15.73 0.07
C TRP A 54 -23.79 -16.49 -0.75
N GLY A 55 -22.74 -17.01 -0.14
CA GLY A 55 -21.66 -17.75 -0.80
C GLY A 55 -20.65 -16.85 -1.51
N ALA A 56 -20.42 -15.64 -1.00
CA ALA A 56 -19.37 -14.76 -1.51
C ALA A 56 -18.00 -15.45 -1.42
N LYS A 57 -17.11 -15.14 -2.38
CA LYS A 57 -15.75 -15.70 -2.44
C LYS A 57 -14.78 -14.97 -1.53
N GLY A 58 -15.06 -13.69 -1.24
CA GLY A 58 -14.23 -12.94 -0.33
C GLY A 58 -14.71 -11.54 -0.04
N PHE A 59 -13.95 -10.89 0.85
CA PHE A 59 -14.21 -9.53 1.27
C PHE A 59 -12.92 -8.74 1.45
N ILE A 60 -12.79 -7.66 0.72
CA ILE A 60 -11.67 -6.72 0.83
C ILE A 60 -12.06 -5.63 1.83
N LEU A 61 -11.39 -5.60 2.96
CA LEU A 61 -11.53 -4.52 3.95
C LEU A 61 -10.64 -3.36 3.50
N MET A 62 -11.23 -2.17 3.40
CA MET A 62 -10.50 -0.95 3.04
C MET A 62 -10.38 -0.07 4.28
N ARG A 63 -9.15 0.21 4.70
CA ARG A 63 -8.91 1.09 5.84
C ARG A 63 -9.42 2.50 5.53
N PHE A 64 -10.19 3.05 6.43
CA PHE A 64 -10.63 4.45 6.33
C PHE A 64 -9.45 5.40 6.46
N ALA A 65 -9.26 6.30 5.49
CA ALA A 65 -8.30 7.39 5.51
C ALA A 65 -9.03 8.71 5.69
N ASN A 66 -8.62 9.55 6.64
CA ASN A 66 -9.31 10.80 6.98
C ASN A 66 -8.38 12.02 6.98
N THR A 67 -7.08 11.84 6.76
CA THR A 67 -6.10 12.94 6.73
C THR A 67 -5.25 12.91 5.46
N PHE A 68 -4.59 14.03 5.19
CA PHE A 68 -3.67 14.16 4.05
C PHE A 68 -2.54 13.11 4.11
N ASN A 69 -1.96 12.86 5.28
CA ASN A 69 -0.89 11.87 5.45
C ASN A 69 -1.37 10.43 5.25
N GLU A 70 -2.64 10.14 5.51
CA GLU A 70 -3.24 8.83 5.28
C GLU A 70 -3.64 8.59 3.82
N GLY A 71 -3.60 9.59 2.97
CA GLY A 71 -3.83 9.46 1.54
C GLY A 71 -4.88 10.39 0.93
N LEU A 72 -5.43 11.35 1.68
CA LEU A 72 -6.33 12.36 1.11
C LEU A 72 -5.51 13.44 0.40
N ILE A 73 -5.44 13.39 -0.92
CA ILE A 73 -4.65 14.35 -1.72
C ILE A 73 -5.45 15.56 -2.21
N LEU A 74 -6.78 15.56 -2.06
CA LEU A 74 -7.66 16.60 -2.60
C LEU A 74 -8.05 17.69 -1.59
N GLY A 75 -7.56 17.64 -0.37
CA GLY A 75 -7.84 18.64 0.66
C GLY A 75 -7.16 18.34 1.98
N ASN A 76 -7.01 19.37 2.81
CA ASN A 76 -6.37 19.28 4.13
C ASN A 76 -7.39 19.08 5.27
N GLU A 77 -8.68 19.13 4.97
CA GLU A 77 -9.75 18.93 5.95
C GLU A 77 -10.15 17.46 6.01
N PRO A 78 -10.41 16.90 7.19
CA PRO A 78 -10.91 15.55 7.31
C PRO A 78 -12.26 15.39 6.62
N ILE A 79 -12.47 14.26 5.93
CA ILE A 79 -13.76 13.92 5.29
C ILE A 79 -14.87 13.80 6.34
N LEU A 80 -14.56 13.17 7.46
CA LEU A 80 -15.48 12.97 8.56
C LEU A 80 -14.92 13.60 9.85
N LYS A 81 -15.55 14.67 10.32
CA LYS A 81 -15.12 15.36 11.56
C LYS A 81 -15.37 14.47 12.77
N GLY A 82 -14.36 14.37 13.65
CA GLY A 82 -14.46 13.64 14.91
C GLY A 82 -14.34 12.11 14.78
N ILE A 83 -13.94 11.60 13.61
CA ILE A 83 -13.60 10.20 13.42
C ILE A 83 -12.10 10.14 13.13
N GLU A 84 -11.38 9.39 13.94
CA GLU A 84 -9.96 9.07 13.72
C GLU A 84 -9.85 7.76 12.96
N SER A 85 -8.88 7.67 12.06
CA SER A 85 -8.59 6.44 11.33
C SER A 85 -7.97 5.42 12.28
N GLN A 86 -8.32 4.16 12.08
CA GLN A 86 -7.71 3.06 12.84
C GLN A 86 -6.20 2.98 12.53
N PRO A 87 -5.33 2.78 13.54
CA PRO A 87 -3.92 2.50 13.30
C PRO A 87 -3.73 1.32 12.33
N VAL A 88 -2.66 1.37 11.53
CA VAL A 88 -2.42 0.36 10.48
C VAL A 88 -2.28 -1.04 11.06
N GLU A 89 -1.57 -1.16 12.20
CA GLU A 89 -1.35 -2.42 12.90
C GLU A 89 -2.65 -3.02 13.44
N GLU A 90 -3.51 -2.18 14.02
CA GLU A 90 -4.83 -2.61 14.52
C GLU A 90 -5.75 -3.02 13.37
N PHE A 91 -5.69 -2.30 12.23
CA PHE A 91 -6.42 -2.66 11.04
C PHE A 91 -5.95 -4.01 10.48
N GLY A 92 -4.64 -4.25 10.44
CA GLY A 92 -4.07 -5.55 10.03
C GLY A 92 -4.56 -6.69 10.92
N GLN A 93 -4.56 -6.50 12.25
CA GLN A 93 -5.09 -7.48 13.21
C GLN A 93 -6.58 -7.76 12.97
N LEU A 94 -7.38 -6.73 12.70
CA LEU A 94 -8.80 -6.89 12.36
C LEU A 94 -8.98 -7.75 11.10
N VAL A 95 -8.19 -7.50 10.06
CA VAL A 95 -8.24 -8.31 8.82
C VAL A 95 -7.92 -9.77 9.11
N GLU A 96 -6.87 -10.05 9.91
CA GLU A 96 -6.51 -11.41 10.32
C GLU A 96 -7.60 -12.09 11.15
N GLU A 97 -8.22 -11.35 12.09
CA GLU A 97 -9.32 -11.89 12.90
C GLU A 97 -10.49 -12.30 12.02
N ILE A 98 -10.95 -11.40 11.15
CA ILE A 98 -12.08 -11.66 10.26
C ILE A 98 -11.76 -12.81 9.29
N ASN A 99 -10.54 -12.87 8.74
CA ASN A 99 -10.14 -13.98 7.86
C ASN A 99 -10.15 -15.34 8.58
N LYS A 100 -9.88 -15.38 9.88
CA LYS A 100 -9.95 -16.61 10.69
C LYS A 100 -11.38 -17.00 11.11
N GLU A 101 -12.29 -16.03 11.23
CA GLU A 101 -13.67 -16.24 11.67
C GLU A 101 -14.59 -16.80 10.57
N TYR A 102 -14.29 -16.53 9.29
CA TYR A 102 -15.17 -16.83 8.16
C TYR A 102 -14.52 -17.80 7.15
N ASN A 103 -15.37 -18.48 6.35
CA ASN A 103 -14.92 -19.48 5.37
C ASN A 103 -14.60 -18.89 3.99
N PHE A 104 -14.70 -17.59 3.83
CA PHE A 104 -14.28 -16.88 2.62
C PHE A 104 -13.02 -16.07 2.89
N ARG A 105 -12.24 -15.82 1.84
CA ARG A 105 -10.99 -15.06 1.95
C ARG A 105 -11.26 -13.62 2.35
N VAL A 106 -10.51 -13.11 3.32
CA VAL A 106 -10.55 -11.71 3.73
C VAL A 106 -9.16 -11.10 3.64
N THR A 107 -9.06 -10.01 2.90
CA THR A 107 -7.83 -9.23 2.74
C THR A 107 -8.06 -7.78 3.15
N GLY A 108 -7.01 -7.01 3.32
CA GLY A 108 -7.06 -5.60 3.67
C GLY A 108 -6.23 -4.72 2.75
N THR A 109 -6.72 -3.51 2.46
CA THR A 109 -5.95 -2.50 1.73
C THR A 109 -5.93 -1.18 2.54
N PRO A 110 -4.80 -0.49 2.64
CA PRO A 110 -3.46 -1.00 2.34
C PRO A 110 -3.00 -2.04 3.38
N LEU A 111 -2.05 -2.88 3.04
CA LEU A 111 -1.15 -3.56 3.98
C LEU A 111 -1.56 -4.89 4.60
N CYS A 112 -2.59 -5.61 4.17
CA CYS A 112 -2.79 -6.91 4.79
C CYS A 112 -3.42 -7.95 3.86
N ASP A 113 -2.65 -8.98 3.55
CA ASP A 113 -3.17 -10.24 3.03
C ASP A 113 -2.67 -11.39 3.91
N PRO A 114 -3.52 -11.94 4.78
CA PRO A 114 -3.13 -13.01 5.70
C PRO A 114 -2.67 -14.30 5.02
N GLU A 115 -3.14 -14.57 3.79
CA GLU A 115 -2.80 -15.80 3.07
C GLU A 115 -1.47 -15.72 2.35
N THR A 116 -1.24 -14.64 1.58
CA THR A 116 -0.02 -14.49 0.78
C THR A 116 1.10 -13.78 1.51
N GLY A 117 0.77 -13.14 2.63
CA GLY A 117 1.73 -12.36 3.39
C GLY A 117 2.12 -11.02 2.78
N GLY A 118 1.51 -10.63 1.66
CA GLY A 118 1.65 -9.29 1.09
C GLY A 118 1.08 -8.19 2.01
N PRO A 119 1.48 -6.93 1.83
CA PRO A 119 2.59 -6.47 1.00
C PRO A 119 3.97 -6.75 1.64
N PHE A 120 5.00 -6.72 0.82
CA PHE A 120 6.39 -7.00 1.21
C PHE A 120 6.59 -8.41 1.76
N ALA A 121 5.98 -9.41 1.12
CA ALA A 121 6.16 -10.82 1.46
C ALA A 121 7.64 -11.23 1.44
N ILE A 122 8.46 -10.71 0.51
CA ILE A 122 9.90 -10.98 0.42
C ILE A 122 10.71 -10.38 1.59
N ALA A 123 10.16 -9.43 2.34
CA ALA A 123 10.81 -8.87 3.54
C ALA A 123 10.64 -9.75 4.78
N LYS A 124 9.77 -10.77 4.74
CA LYS A 124 9.55 -11.69 5.85
C LYS A 124 10.72 -12.63 6.03
N ASP A 125 11.00 -13.01 7.27
CA ASP A 125 12.18 -13.84 7.58
C ASP A 125 12.09 -15.24 6.96
N GLU A 126 10.89 -15.82 6.89
CA GLU A 126 10.64 -17.10 6.22
C GLU A 126 10.91 -17.08 4.73
N ASN A 127 10.89 -15.90 4.10
CA ASN A 127 11.09 -15.72 2.66
C ASN A 127 12.49 -15.20 2.30
N GLU A 128 13.39 -15.06 3.28
CA GLU A 128 14.75 -14.52 3.07
C GLU A 128 15.53 -15.24 1.97
N ILE A 129 15.30 -16.53 1.78
CA ILE A 129 15.97 -17.31 0.74
C ILE A 129 15.69 -16.77 -0.68
N PHE A 130 14.59 -16.09 -0.90
CA PHE A 130 14.26 -15.53 -2.20
C PHE A 130 15.06 -14.26 -2.52
N LEU A 131 15.64 -13.58 -1.52
CA LEU A 131 16.42 -12.36 -1.73
C LEU A 131 17.69 -12.61 -2.57
N GLN A 132 18.18 -13.85 -2.65
CA GLN A 132 19.28 -14.24 -3.55
C GLN A 132 18.98 -14.03 -5.04
N PHE A 133 17.70 -13.88 -5.43
CA PHE A 133 17.27 -13.60 -6.79
C PHE A 133 17.18 -12.10 -7.11
N ILE A 134 17.43 -11.24 -6.12
CA ILE A 134 17.55 -9.80 -6.36
C ILE A 134 18.91 -9.52 -7.01
N LYS A 135 18.89 -8.71 -8.06
CA LYS A 135 20.09 -8.29 -8.78
C LYS A 135 21.06 -7.55 -7.86
N LYS A 136 22.35 -7.62 -8.20
CA LYS A 136 23.36 -6.89 -7.44
C LYS A 136 23.16 -5.38 -7.58
N VAL A 137 23.15 -4.69 -6.46
CA VAL A 137 23.13 -3.22 -6.39
C VAL A 137 24.55 -2.70 -6.57
N THR A 138 24.77 -1.88 -7.59
CA THR A 138 26.07 -1.28 -7.95
C THR A 138 26.03 0.25 -7.98
N GLY A 139 24.82 0.83 -8.07
CA GLY A 139 24.60 2.27 -8.03
C GLY A 139 24.44 2.78 -6.62
N GLU A 140 24.64 4.08 -6.43
CA GLU A 140 24.39 4.77 -5.16
C GLU A 140 23.14 5.64 -5.28
N ALA A 141 22.14 5.46 -4.39
CA ALA A 141 20.90 6.22 -4.47
C ALA A 141 20.21 6.38 -3.10
N THR A 142 19.38 7.42 -3.01
CA THR A 142 18.34 7.54 -1.98
C THR A 142 16.99 7.11 -2.57
N ILE A 143 16.30 6.21 -1.90
CA ILE A 143 14.92 5.85 -2.21
C ILE A 143 13.99 6.66 -1.33
N ILE A 144 13.08 7.41 -1.93
CA ILE A 144 12.01 8.11 -1.22
C ILE A 144 10.74 7.27 -1.35
N THR A 145 10.09 7.00 -0.22
CA THR A 145 8.88 6.18 -0.18
C THR A 145 7.97 6.61 0.97
N SER A 146 6.89 5.89 1.22
CA SER A 146 6.01 6.13 2.37
C SER A 146 6.65 5.69 3.70
N LYS A 147 6.21 6.31 4.81
CA LYS A 147 6.65 5.93 6.17
C LYS A 147 6.42 4.44 6.47
N ILE A 148 5.40 3.83 5.85
CA ILE A 148 5.04 2.43 6.07
C ILE A 148 5.92 1.49 5.25
N ALA A 149 6.22 1.85 4.00
CA ALA A 149 7.05 1.01 3.13
C ALA A 149 8.55 1.09 3.46
N ALA A 150 9.02 2.23 3.97
CA ALA A 150 10.44 2.47 4.22
C ALA A 150 11.11 1.38 5.08
N PRO A 151 10.56 0.92 6.22
CA PRO A 151 11.19 -0.12 7.02
C PRO A 151 11.36 -1.46 6.29
N PHE A 152 10.41 -1.85 5.45
CA PHE A 152 10.47 -3.09 4.68
C PHE A 152 11.53 -3.01 3.59
N ILE A 153 11.57 -1.89 2.86
CA ILE A 153 12.55 -1.66 1.80
C ILE A 153 13.96 -1.60 2.40
N SER A 154 14.16 -0.88 3.50
CA SER A 154 15.45 -0.86 4.23
C SER A 154 15.88 -2.26 4.62
N LYS A 155 15.00 -3.04 5.25
CA LYS A 155 15.28 -4.42 5.67
C LYS A 155 15.74 -5.30 4.49
N ILE A 156 15.13 -5.15 3.31
CA ILE A 156 15.52 -5.91 2.12
C ILE A 156 16.93 -5.50 1.68
N PHE A 157 17.23 -4.19 1.56
CA PHE A 157 18.55 -3.72 1.17
C PHE A 157 19.64 -4.06 2.17
N ASP A 158 19.35 -4.00 3.47
CA ASP A 158 20.27 -4.44 4.53
C ASP A 158 20.62 -5.94 4.39
N LYS A 159 19.63 -6.78 4.10
CA LYS A 159 19.83 -8.23 3.95
C LYS A 159 20.61 -8.64 2.69
N ILE A 160 20.64 -7.79 1.66
CA ILE A 160 21.43 -8.01 0.44
C ILE A 160 22.74 -7.22 0.39
N ASP A 161 23.17 -6.69 1.55
CA ASP A 161 24.43 -5.92 1.72
C ASP A 161 24.53 -4.71 0.77
N ALA A 162 23.42 -3.97 0.56
CA ALA A 162 23.38 -2.80 -0.32
C ALA A 162 23.56 -1.47 0.44
N ASP A 163 24.69 -1.33 1.15
CA ASP A 163 25.03 -0.16 1.98
C ASP A 163 25.09 1.17 1.22
N ASN A 164 25.17 1.13 -0.11
CA ASN A 164 25.17 2.29 -0.99
C ASN A 164 23.77 2.85 -1.27
N VAL A 165 22.71 2.25 -0.72
CA VAL A 165 21.33 2.73 -0.81
C VAL A 165 20.82 3.14 0.55
N ASN A 166 20.23 4.33 0.67
CA ASN A 166 19.46 4.71 1.85
C ASN A 166 17.99 4.91 1.50
N VAL A 167 17.11 4.72 2.46
CA VAL A 167 15.66 4.81 2.27
C VAL A 167 15.09 5.87 3.21
N ILE A 168 14.36 6.83 2.64
CA ILE A 168 13.70 7.91 3.39
C ILE A 168 12.19 7.73 3.27
N GLY A 169 11.53 7.55 4.42
CA GLY A 169 10.09 7.52 4.52
C GLY A 169 9.50 8.91 4.76
N VAL A 170 8.71 9.44 3.83
CA VAL A 170 7.94 10.67 4.07
C VAL A 170 6.70 10.38 4.93
N PRO A 171 6.09 11.39 5.58
CA PRO A 171 4.94 11.18 6.47
C PRO A 171 3.70 10.54 5.81
N LYS A 172 3.67 10.40 4.49
CA LYS A 172 2.60 9.74 3.74
C LYS A 172 2.55 8.23 4.03
N GLU A 173 1.36 7.66 4.13
CA GLU A 173 1.18 6.21 4.32
C GLU A 173 1.25 5.41 3.01
N ILE A 174 0.76 5.99 1.90
CA ILE A 174 0.70 5.34 0.58
C ILE A 174 1.70 5.99 -0.36
N ALA A 175 2.68 5.25 -0.83
CA ALA A 175 3.81 5.79 -1.59
C ALA A 175 3.40 6.43 -2.95
N CYS A 176 2.42 5.89 -3.66
CA CYS A 176 1.95 6.47 -4.91
C CYS A 176 1.19 7.80 -4.73
N LEU A 177 0.84 8.17 -3.50
CA LEU A 177 0.17 9.43 -3.16
C LEU A 177 1.14 10.51 -2.64
N ILE A 178 2.44 10.28 -2.72
CA ILE A 178 3.46 11.27 -2.38
C ILE A 178 3.33 12.47 -3.32
N THR A 179 3.25 13.66 -2.73
CA THR A 179 3.10 14.95 -3.43
C THR A 179 4.37 15.81 -3.28
N LYS A 180 4.38 16.99 -3.91
CA LYS A 180 5.47 17.95 -3.73
C LYS A 180 5.61 18.43 -2.29
N GLU A 181 4.50 18.60 -1.57
CA GLU A 181 4.47 19.02 -0.17
C GLU A 181 5.15 18.00 0.75
N ASP A 182 5.08 16.71 0.41
CA ASP A 182 5.80 15.66 1.13
C ASP A 182 7.31 15.73 0.86
N LEU A 183 7.71 16.00 -0.40
CA LEU A 183 9.12 16.12 -0.76
C LEU A 183 9.78 17.38 -0.14
N GLU A 184 9.04 18.48 0.01
CA GLU A 184 9.52 19.73 0.62
C GLU A 184 9.88 19.57 2.11
N GLN A 185 9.43 18.50 2.77
CA GLN A 185 9.71 18.23 4.18
C GLN A 185 10.96 17.37 4.41
N ILE A 186 11.62 16.89 3.36
CA ILE A 186 12.78 16.01 3.46
C ILE A 186 14.02 16.81 3.87
N ASP A 187 14.77 16.26 4.84
CA ASP A 187 16.11 16.78 5.13
C ASP A 187 17.06 16.40 4.00
N LEU A 188 17.44 17.39 3.18
CA LEU A 188 18.27 17.18 2.01
C LEU A 188 19.71 16.80 2.35
N SER A 189 20.16 16.97 3.59
CA SER A 189 21.50 16.54 4.03
C SER A 189 21.69 15.04 4.00
N GLU A 190 20.61 14.27 4.09
CA GLU A 190 20.59 12.80 4.04
C GLU A 190 20.36 12.26 2.61
N VAL A 191 20.13 13.14 1.62
CA VAL A 191 19.75 12.77 0.26
C VAL A 191 20.98 12.71 -0.65
N LYS A 192 21.20 11.56 -1.27
CA LYS A 192 22.28 11.34 -2.25
C LYS A 192 22.01 12.04 -3.58
N GLN A 193 23.00 12.03 -4.47
CA GLN A 193 22.87 12.67 -5.78
C GLN A 193 21.88 11.97 -6.71
N ALA A 194 21.80 10.63 -6.68
CA ALA A 194 20.72 9.91 -7.33
C ALA A 194 19.57 9.68 -6.37
N VAL A 195 18.37 10.01 -6.79
CA VAL A 195 17.16 9.83 -6.00
C VAL A 195 16.13 9.04 -6.81
N ILE A 196 15.55 8.03 -6.20
CA ILE A 196 14.46 7.25 -6.80
C ILE A 196 13.18 7.53 -6.03
N ILE A 197 12.18 8.06 -6.70
CA ILE A 197 10.83 8.26 -6.16
C ILE A 197 9.88 7.17 -6.70
N PRO A 198 8.72 6.88 -6.06
CA PRO A 198 7.77 5.90 -6.57
C PRO A 198 7.33 6.24 -8.00
N GLY A 199 7.17 5.21 -8.85
CA GLY A 199 6.80 5.39 -10.26
C GLY A 199 5.54 6.23 -10.44
N ARG A 200 4.53 6.01 -9.59
CA ARG A 200 3.24 6.70 -9.59
C ARG A 200 3.13 7.86 -8.61
N ALA A 201 4.26 8.35 -8.04
CA ALA A 201 4.22 9.51 -7.13
C ALA A 201 3.50 10.70 -7.77
N PHE A 202 2.67 11.37 -6.97
CA PHE A 202 1.77 12.45 -7.41
C PHE A 202 2.50 13.80 -7.46
N VAL A 203 3.66 13.81 -8.13
CA VAL A 203 4.52 14.98 -8.30
C VAL A 203 5.05 15.01 -9.73
N HIS A 204 5.11 16.20 -10.32
CA HIS A 204 5.70 16.37 -11.65
C HIS A 204 7.23 16.23 -11.57
N GLN A 205 7.85 15.61 -12.57
CA GLN A 205 9.30 15.34 -12.61
C GLN A 205 10.15 16.57 -12.31
N LEU A 206 9.89 17.69 -13.01
CA LEU A 206 10.65 18.94 -12.84
C LEU A 206 10.47 19.57 -11.46
N ASP A 207 9.31 19.39 -10.81
CA ASP A 207 9.10 19.86 -9.44
C ASP A 207 9.88 19.01 -8.46
N ALA A 208 9.91 17.69 -8.63
CA ALA A 208 10.71 16.81 -7.79
C ALA A 208 12.20 17.14 -7.88
N GLU A 209 12.75 17.32 -9.09
CA GLU A 209 14.14 17.70 -9.29
C GLU A 209 14.47 19.06 -8.64
N ARG A 210 13.61 20.07 -8.82
CA ARG A 210 13.78 21.39 -8.22
C ARG A 210 13.74 21.36 -6.70
N ILE A 211 12.78 20.62 -6.10
CA ILE A 211 12.62 20.51 -4.65
C ILE A 211 13.81 19.78 -4.05
N LEU A 212 14.17 18.64 -4.61
CA LEU A 212 15.24 17.80 -4.11
C LEU A 212 16.66 18.37 -4.39
N SER A 213 16.78 19.45 -5.15
CA SER A 213 18.05 20.19 -5.37
C SER A 213 18.03 21.60 -4.73
N ALA A 214 17.11 21.87 -3.81
CA ALA A 214 16.94 23.22 -3.24
C ALA A 214 18.10 23.66 -2.33
N ASP A 215 18.92 22.72 -1.86
CA ASP A 215 20.16 22.97 -1.09
C ASP A 215 21.37 23.34 -1.96
N GLY A 216 21.20 23.39 -3.28
CA GLY A 216 22.25 23.70 -4.25
C GLY A 216 23.06 22.50 -4.73
N VAL A 217 22.74 21.30 -4.26
CA VAL A 217 23.31 20.05 -4.80
C VAL A 217 22.42 19.61 -5.97
N GLU A 218 23.01 19.49 -7.16
CA GLU A 218 22.29 18.96 -8.33
C GLU A 218 22.02 17.47 -8.15
N ARG A 219 20.73 17.08 -8.17
CA ARG A 219 20.31 15.68 -8.03
C ARG A 219 19.59 15.20 -9.27
N ILE A 220 19.88 13.96 -9.63
CA ILE A 220 19.16 13.23 -10.68
C ILE A 220 18.01 12.48 -10.02
N VAL A 221 16.78 12.80 -10.42
CA VAL A 221 15.59 12.13 -9.90
C VAL A 221 15.10 11.11 -10.93
N GLY A 222 15.12 9.84 -10.56
CA GLY A 222 14.54 8.73 -11.30
C GLY A 222 13.21 8.28 -10.72
N ARG A 223 12.43 7.56 -11.52
CA ARG A 223 11.23 6.87 -11.04
C ARG A 223 11.51 5.37 -10.93
N GLY A 224 11.11 4.79 -9.83
CA GLY A 224 11.07 3.34 -9.65
C GLY A 224 9.86 2.71 -10.36
N PRO A 225 9.60 1.44 -10.12
CA PRO A 225 8.43 0.75 -10.68
C PRO A 225 7.11 1.38 -10.21
N ASP A 226 6.06 1.17 -11.00
CA ASP A 226 4.71 1.69 -10.68
C ASP A 226 4.11 1.04 -9.45
N THR A 227 4.42 -0.22 -9.25
CA THR A 227 4.06 -1.04 -8.08
C THR A 227 5.32 -1.73 -7.59
N LEU A 228 5.65 -1.61 -6.32
CA LEU A 228 6.81 -2.31 -5.73
C LEU A 228 6.38 -3.57 -4.99
N THR A 229 5.15 -3.58 -4.49
CA THR A 229 4.57 -4.68 -3.74
C THR A 229 3.07 -4.79 -4.04
N ILE A 230 2.47 -5.89 -3.61
CA ILE A 230 1.07 -6.22 -3.86
C ILE A 230 0.33 -6.18 -2.53
N ASP A 231 -0.67 -5.32 -2.41
CA ASP A 231 -1.54 -5.26 -1.24
C ASP A 231 -2.74 -6.21 -1.33
N GLY A 232 -3.56 -6.26 -0.28
CA GLY A 232 -4.69 -7.16 -0.19
C GLY A 232 -5.77 -6.98 -1.27
N GLU A 233 -5.82 -5.85 -1.99
CA GLU A 233 -6.71 -5.67 -3.14
C GLU A 233 -6.17 -6.41 -4.37
N LEU A 234 -4.86 -6.32 -4.61
CA LEU A 234 -4.22 -6.89 -5.80
C LEU A 234 -3.83 -8.36 -5.61
N SER A 235 -3.66 -8.83 -4.37
CA SER A 235 -3.28 -10.22 -4.04
C SER A 235 -4.46 -11.17 -3.99
N PHE A 236 -5.70 -10.68 -4.00
CA PHE A 236 -6.89 -11.48 -3.75
C PHE A 236 -6.98 -12.77 -4.58
N ASP A 237 -6.62 -12.72 -5.86
CA ASP A 237 -6.64 -13.86 -6.79
C ASP A 237 -5.26 -14.53 -6.96
N LYS A 238 -4.30 -14.26 -6.07
CA LYS A 238 -2.92 -14.74 -6.17
C LYS A 238 -2.59 -15.76 -5.07
N THR A 239 -1.60 -16.60 -5.37
CA THR A 239 -0.94 -17.43 -4.38
C THR A 239 0.24 -16.67 -3.76
N ASP A 240 0.78 -17.17 -2.64
CA ASP A 240 2.00 -16.67 -2.01
C ASP A 240 3.20 -16.70 -2.98
N GLU A 241 3.36 -17.77 -3.76
CA GLU A 241 4.43 -17.86 -4.77
C GLU A 241 4.27 -16.75 -5.84
N ASN A 242 3.05 -16.48 -6.31
CA ASN A 242 2.81 -15.43 -7.29
C ASN A 242 3.16 -14.04 -6.72
N VAL A 243 2.82 -13.78 -5.47
CA VAL A 243 3.14 -12.50 -4.80
C VAL A 243 4.65 -12.33 -4.67
N ILE A 244 5.36 -13.38 -4.22
CA ILE A 244 6.83 -13.37 -4.10
C ILE A 244 7.49 -13.14 -5.47
N GLU A 245 7.06 -13.83 -6.53
CA GLU A 245 7.61 -13.67 -7.89
C GLU A 245 7.40 -12.25 -8.42
N GLU A 246 6.21 -11.69 -8.24
CA GLU A 246 5.91 -10.32 -8.66
C GLU A 246 6.74 -9.29 -7.86
N GLU A 247 6.84 -9.44 -6.55
CA GLU A 247 7.65 -8.54 -5.71
C GLU A 247 9.14 -8.63 -6.10
N LEU A 248 9.69 -9.81 -6.34
CA LEU A 248 11.07 -9.97 -6.83
C LEU A 248 11.29 -9.28 -8.17
N THR A 249 10.31 -9.38 -9.07
CA THR A 249 10.37 -8.70 -10.37
C THR A 249 10.43 -7.19 -10.18
N GLN A 250 9.54 -6.63 -9.37
CA GLN A 250 9.48 -5.18 -9.11
C GLN A 250 10.72 -4.66 -8.36
N PHE A 251 11.25 -5.44 -7.40
CA PHE A 251 12.51 -5.10 -6.73
C PHE A 251 13.69 -5.14 -7.69
N ASN A 252 13.73 -6.06 -8.63
CA ASN A 252 14.76 -6.09 -9.68
C ASN A 252 14.66 -4.87 -10.61
N ASP A 253 13.46 -4.40 -10.93
CA ASP A 253 13.25 -3.17 -11.69
C ASP A 253 13.70 -1.94 -10.88
N LEU A 254 13.45 -1.92 -9.57
CA LEU A 254 13.96 -0.89 -8.68
C LEU A 254 15.51 -0.89 -8.65
N VAL A 255 16.14 -2.06 -8.55
CA VAL A 255 17.62 -2.20 -8.59
C VAL A 255 18.17 -1.73 -9.93
N ASP A 256 17.52 -2.05 -11.04
CA ASP A 256 17.90 -1.54 -12.38
C ASP A 256 17.85 -0.01 -12.43
N ALA A 257 16.82 0.61 -11.86
CA ALA A 257 16.72 2.06 -11.76
C ALA A 257 17.86 2.65 -10.90
N ILE A 258 18.13 2.06 -9.72
CA ILE A 258 19.25 2.46 -8.86
C ILE A 258 20.57 2.37 -9.61
N ASN A 259 20.85 1.24 -10.27
CA ASN A 259 22.07 1.03 -11.02
C ASN A 259 22.20 1.97 -12.22
N PHE A 260 21.08 2.31 -12.89
CA PHE A 260 21.09 3.21 -14.03
C PHE A 260 21.37 4.66 -13.62
N PHE A 261 20.68 5.16 -12.61
CA PHE A 261 20.81 6.56 -12.17
C PHE A 261 22.04 6.76 -11.28
N GLY A 262 22.35 5.82 -10.39
CA GLY A 262 23.42 5.92 -9.41
C GLY A 262 24.83 5.69 -9.98
N MET A 263 24.99 5.03 -11.14
CA MET A 263 26.33 4.86 -11.79
C MET A 263 26.77 6.06 -12.62
N ARG A 264 25.95 7.09 -12.79
CA ARG A 264 26.25 8.29 -13.59
C ARG A 264 26.90 9.43 -12.82
N ILE A 265 27.15 9.22 -11.54
CA ILE A 265 27.60 10.28 -10.61
C ILE A 265 29.10 10.20 -10.39
#